data_bbe61583b342dfaa3493e2afe5c24fe6
#
_entry.id   bbe61583b342dfaa3493e2afe5c24fe6
#
_cell.length_a   1.000
_cell.length_b   1.000
_cell.length_c   1.000
_cell.angle_alpha   90.00
_cell.angle_beta   90.00
_cell.angle_gamma   90.00
#
_symmetry.space_group_name_H-M   'P 1'
#
loop_
_entity.id
_entity.type
_entity.pdbx_description
1 polymer ?
#
loop_
_entity_poly.entity_id
_entity_poly.type
_entity_poly.pdbx_seq_one_letter_code
_entity_poly.pdbx_strand_id
1 'polypeptide(L)'
;MSKKNILLFIFISCNTVFAGVTGKLVGTVTDITTGDPLIGVNVILKGTALGAASDENGDYFILNISAGSYTASASYIGYKTTSVTDVRMNADRTTTVNFSLEISAVEGEEVIVQAERPVIVRDQTATTVTIEEEDFKNMPINSYADIIDNVAGVIENDNGGGDDGIHVRGGRSGETAYLVDGFYVKDIINGGMATDVARGGISELSIIT
;
A
#
# COMPACT_ATOMS: atom_id res chain seq x y z
N MET A 1 -39.79 27.32 0.77
CA MET A 1 -38.30 27.34 0.59
C MET A 1 -38.01 27.92 -0.78
N SER A 2 -37.19 28.97 -0.86
CA SER A 2 -36.88 29.65 -2.13
C SER A 2 -36.02 28.73 -3.01
N LYS A 3 -36.23 28.72 -4.34
CA LYS A 3 -35.44 27.98 -5.33
C LYS A 3 -33.92 28.24 -5.21
N LYS A 4 -33.50 29.42 -4.73
CA LYS A 4 -32.12 29.77 -4.40
C LYS A 4 -31.52 28.93 -3.27
N ASN A 5 -32.30 28.56 -2.26
CA ASN A 5 -31.83 27.77 -1.12
C ASN A 5 -31.66 26.29 -1.49
N ILE A 6 -32.48 25.79 -2.43
CA ILE A 6 -32.35 24.42 -2.96
C ILE A 6 -31.08 24.30 -3.80
N LEU A 7 -30.77 25.34 -4.61
CA LEU A 7 -29.54 25.34 -5.43
C LEU A 7 -28.26 25.39 -4.56
N LEU A 8 -28.30 26.14 -3.44
CA LEU A 8 -27.21 26.20 -2.48
C LEU A 8 -26.98 24.85 -1.75
N PHE A 9 -28.06 24.14 -1.44
CA PHE A 9 -28.01 22.84 -0.78
C PHE A 9 -27.46 21.76 -1.70
N ILE A 10 -27.74 21.80 -3.00
CA ILE A 10 -27.19 20.88 -4.01
C ILE A 10 -25.66 21.13 -4.21
N PHE A 11 -25.20 22.39 -4.09
CA PHE A 11 -23.78 22.71 -4.25
C PHE A 11 -22.92 22.27 -3.05
N ILE A 12 -23.50 22.17 -1.85
CA ILE A 12 -22.81 21.70 -0.63
C ILE A 12 -22.72 20.18 -0.58
N SER A 13 -23.62 19.47 -1.26
CA SER A 13 -23.67 17.99 -1.26
C SER A 13 -22.65 17.30 -2.19
N CYS A 14 -21.85 18.04 -2.98
CA CYS A 14 -20.91 17.48 -3.95
C CYS A 14 -19.44 17.54 -3.48
N ASN A 15 -19.20 17.48 -2.16
CA ASN A 15 -17.88 17.18 -1.66
C ASN A 15 -17.70 15.65 -1.63
N THR A 16 -17.34 15.07 -2.78
CA THR A 16 -16.81 13.72 -2.82
C THR A 16 -15.49 13.72 -2.06
N VAL A 17 -15.50 13.19 -0.85
CA VAL A 17 -14.29 12.86 -0.10
C VAL A 17 -13.62 11.75 -0.90
N PHE A 18 -12.60 12.08 -1.68
CA PHE A 18 -11.68 11.10 -2.21
C PHE A 18 -10.88 10.57 -1.00
N ALA A 19 -11.31 9.47 -0.43
CA ALA A 19 -10.48 8.68 0.46
C ALA A 19 -9.22 8.28 -0.33
N GLY A 20 -8.04 8.58 0.22
CA GLY A 20 -6.80 8.44 -0.52
C GLY A 20 -6.49 6.98 -0.84
N VAL A 21 -6.47 6.67 -2.13
CA VAL A 21 -6.02 5.36 -2.67
C VAL A 21 -4.51 5.40 -2.95
N THR A 22 -3.77 6.27 -2.24
CA THR A 22 -2.36 6.56 -2.53
C THR A 22 -1.48 6.36 -1.30
N GLY A 23 -0.28 5.88 -1.54
CA GLY A 23 0.78 5.75 -0.53
C GLY A 23 1.81 6.87 -0.62
N LYS A 24 2.77 6.81 0.29
CA LYS A 24 3.91 7.71 0.40
C LYS A 24 5.21 6.90 0.36
N LEU A 25 6.17 7.33 -0.46
CA LEU A 25 7.55 6.83 -0.44
C LEU A 25 8.44 7.84 0.28
N VAL A 26 9.26 7.38 1.21
CA VAL A 26 10.25 8.18 1.92
C VAL A 26 11.59 7.46 1.95
N GLY A 27 12.65 8.16 2.26
CA GLY A 27 13.95 7.57 2.50
C GLY A 27 15.06 8.61 2.55
N THR A 28 16.28 8.12 2.73
CA THR A 28 17.51 8.92 2.75
C THR A 28 18.42 8.49 1.62
N VAL A 29 19.20 9.45 1.11
CA VAL A 29 20.24 9.19 0.11
C VAL A 29 21.59 9.58 0.69
N THR A 30 22.52 8.62 0.69
CA THR A 30 23.86 8.79 1.24
C THR A 30 24.94 8.38 0.26
N ASP A 31 26.15 8.88 0.46
CA ASP A 31 27.35 8.36 -0.19
C ASP A 31 27.74 7.01 0.47
N ILE A 32 27.95 5.96 -0.34
CA ILE A 32 28.27 4.62 0.15
C ILE A 32 29.61 4.55 0.86
N THR A 33 30.55 5.45 0.51
CA THR A 33 31.93 5.44 1.01
C THR A 33 32.07 6.21 2.31
N THR A 34 31.45 7.42 2.37
CA THR A 34 31.57 8.33 3.53
C THR A 34 30.42 8.19 4.49
N GLY A 35 29.24 7.76 4.03
CA GLY A 35 28.00 7.77 4.78
C GLY A 35 27.35 9.16 4.86
N ASP A 36 27.92 10.17 4.21
CA ASP A 36 27.41 11.52 4.24
C ASP A 36 26.09 11.64 3.45
N PRO A 37 25.15 12.48 3.90
CA PRO A 37 23.91 12.72 3.17
C PRO A 37 24.18 13.45 1.85
N LEU A 38 23.50 13.05 0.79
CA LEU A 38 23.59 13.67 -0.52
C LEU A 38 22.39 14.56 -0.79
N ILE A 39 22.64 15.86 -0.91
CA ILE A 39 21.62 16.88 -1.22
C ILE A 39 21.38 16.99 -2.73
N GLY A 40 20.12 17.15 -3.13
CA GLY A 40 19.74 17.42 -4.53
C GLY A 40 19.78 16.17 -5.43
N VAL A 41 19.83 14.97 -4.85
CA VAL A 41 19.70 13.73 -5.61
C VAL A 41 18.29 13.64 -6.18
N ASN A 42 18.18 13.38 -7.47
CA ASN A 42 16.88 13.19 -8.12
C ASN A 42 16.41 11.75 -7.95
N VAL A 43 15.34 11.57 -7.17
CA VAL A 43 14.69 10.27 -6.95
C VAL A 43 13.38 10.23 -7.73
N ILE A 44 13.23 9.27 -8.64
CA ILE A 44 12.04 9.10 -9.49
C ILE A 44 11.46 7.69 -9.38
N LEU A 45 10.15 7.56 -9.58
CA LEU A 45 9.49 6.28 -9.81
C LEU A 45 9.40 6.02 -11.33
N LYS A 46 10.17 5.04 -11.82
CA LYS A 46 10.22 4.71 -13.24
C LYS A 46 8.80 4.37 -13.77
N GLY A 47 8.49 4.87 -14.96
CA GLY A 47 7.17 4.69 -15.58
C GLY A 47 6.08 5.65 -15.10
N THR A 48 6.42 6.58 -14.19
CA THR A 48 5.51 7.62 -13.70
C THR A 48 6.14 9.02 -13.86
N ALA A 49 5.35 10.07 -13.62
CA ALA A 49 5.86 11.44 -13.53
C ALA A 49 6.21 11.85 -12.08
N LEU A 50 6.22 10.89 -11.15
CA LEU A 50 6.44 11.14 -9.73
C LEU A 50 7.92 11.06 -9.39
N GLY A 51 8.39 12.05 -8.63
CA GLY A 51 9.76 12.13 -8.14
C GLY A 51 9.93 13.23 -7.12
N ALA A 52 11.09 13.24 -6.47
CA ALA A 52 11.51 14.26 -5.51
C ALA A 52 13.03 14.44 -5.52
N ALA A 53 13.52 15.58 -5.09
CA ALA A 53 14.93 15.79 -4.79
C ALA A 53 15.18 15.60 -3.28
N SER A 54 16.35 15.08 -2.92
CA SER A 54 16.77 15.00 -1.53
C SER A 54 17.10 16.37 -0.94
N ASP A 55 16.81 16.56 0.34
CA ASP A 55 17.08 17.78 1.10
C ASP A 55 18.52 17.84 1.68
N GLU A 56 18.79 18.79 2.57
CA GLU A 56 20.10 19.00 3.20
C GLU A 56 20.54 17.82 4.08
N ASN A 57 19.61 17.01 4.57
CA ASN A 57 19.86 15.82 5.36
C ASN A 57 19.91 14.54 4.49
N GLY A 58 19.78 14.70 3.16
CA GLY A 58 19.64 13.59 2.24
C GLY A 58 18.25 12.97 2.21
N ASP A 59 17.27 13.53 2.96
CA ASP A 59 15.93 12.99 3.06
C ASP A 59 15.09 13.36 1.84
N TYR A 60 14.26 12.43 1.38
CA TYR A 60 13.31 12.65 0.30
C TYR A 60 11.94 12.05 0.60
N PHE A 61 10.91 12.59 -0.04
CA PHE A 61 9.57 12.01 0.01
C PHE A 61 8.80 12.23 -1.29
N ILE A 62 8.07 11.20 -1.71
CA ILE A 62 7.18 11.25 -2.88
C ILE A 62 5.77 10.90 -2.38
N LEU A 63 4.80 11.75 -2.70
CA LEU A 63 3.41 11.61 -2.28
C LEU A 63 2.52 11.17 -3.44
N ASN A 64 1.29 10.78 -3.12
CA ASN A 64 0.25 10.46 -4.08
C ASN A 64 0.61 9.32 -5.04
N ILE A 65 1.30 8.30 -4.53
CA ILE A 65 1.68 7.12 -5.31
C ILE A 65 0.52 6.13 -5.24
N SER A 66 -0.03 5.72 -6.37
CA SER A 66 -1.05 4.67 -6.42
C SER A 66 -0.50 3.35 -5.89
N ALA A 67 -1.35 2.50 -5.31
CA ALA A 67 -0.94 1.16 -4.91
C ALA A 67 -0.41 0.37 -6.12
N GLY A 68 0.67 -0.39 -5.91
CA GLY A 68 1.32 -1.16 -6.97
C GLY A 68 2.81 -1.38 -6.72
N SER A 69 3.47 -2.11 -7.61
CA SER A 69 4.92 -2.35 -7.57
C SER A 69 5.63 -1.43 -8.56
N TYR A 70 6.70 -0.79 -8.09
CA TYR A 70 7.45 0.22 -8.84
C TYR A 70 8.95 -0.04 -8.78
N THR A 71 9.68 0.61 -9.68
CA THR A 71 11.13 0.74 -9.60
C THR A 71 11.46 2.18 -9.23
N ALA A 72 12.07 2.39 -8.08
CA ALA A 72 12.59 3.68 -7.66
C ALA A 72 14.04 3.83 -8.12
N SER A 73 14.40 4.98 -8.67
CA SER A 73 15.73 5.25 -9.20
C SER A 73 16.25 6.58 -8.66
N ALA A 74 17.46 6.55 -8.10
CA ALA A 74 18.17 7.72 -7.61
C ALA A 74 19.34 8.05 -8.54
N SER A 75 19.41 9.29 -9.01
CA SER A 75 20.47 9.80 -9.90
C SER A 75 21.07 11.09 -9.39
N TYR A 76 22.39 11.18 -9.44
CA TYR A 76 23.14 12.37 -9.03
C TYR A 76 24.39 12.55 -9.88
N ILE A 77 24.75 13.80 -10.16
CA ILE A 77 25.94 14.12 -11.01
C ILE A 77 27.20 13.60 -10.32
N GLY A 78 28.00 12.82 -11.04
CA GLY A 78 29.23 12.21 -10.51
C GLY A 78 29.04 10.91 -9.75
N TYR A 79 27.82 10.39 -9.68
CA TYR A 79 27.50 9.12 -9.04
C TYR A 79 26.86 8.13 -10.02
N LYS A 80 27.00 6.84 -9.73
CA LYS A 80 26.27 5.80 -10.45
C LYS A 80 24.78 5.90 -10.12
N THR A 81 23.92 5.82 -11.13
CA THR A 81 22.48 5.73 -10.93
C THR A 81 22.16 4.41 -10.23
N THR A 82 21.47 4.49 -9.10
CA THR A 82 21.05 3.30 -8.35
C THR A 82 19.55 3.13 -8.47
N SER A 83 19.09 1.93 -8.84
CA SER A 83 17.67 1.59 -8.96
C SER A 83 17.33 0.45 -8.03
N VAL A 84 16.24 0.61 -7.29
CA VAL A 84 15.64 -0.41 -6.44
C VAL A 84 14.37 -0.89 -7.12
N THR A 85 14.33 -2.17 -7.48
CA THR A 85 13.18 -2.81 -8.12
C THR A 85 12.23 -3.38 -7.07
N ASP A 86 10.99 -3.63 -7.46
CA ASP A 86 9.97 -4.28 -6.62
C ASP A 86 9.60 -3.48 -5.35
N VAL A 87 9.60 -2.15 -5.47
CA VAL A 87 9.14 -1.25 -4.41
C VAL A 87 7.62 -1.28 -4.37
N ARG A 88 7.06 -1.91 -3.36
CA ARG A 88 5.61 -2.04 -3.19
C ARG A 88 5.03 -0.86 -2.46
N MET A 89 4.04 -0.26 -3.08
CA MET A 89 3.30 0.88 -2.55
C MET A 89 1.88 0.44 -2.21
N ASN A 90 1.51 0.60 -0.95
CA ASN A 90 0.18 0.29 -0.45
C ASN A 90 -0.56 1.59 -0.13
N ALA A 91 -1.88 1.60 -0.30
CA ALA A 91 -2.72 2.74 0.05
C ALA A 91 -2.59 3.08 1.54
N ASP A 92 -2.62 4.37 1.85
CA ASP A 92 -2.52 4.93 3.22
C ASP A 92 -1.29 4.47 4.03
N ARG A 93 -0.27 3.93 3.35
CA ARG A 93 0.99 3.50 3.99
C ARG A 93 2.19 4.30 3.51
N THR A 94 3.19 4.36 4.38
CA THR A 94 4.51 4.89 4.06
C THR A 94 5.47 3.73 3.81
N THR A 95 6.04 3.68 2.60
CA THR A 95 7.12 2.77 2.25
C THR A 95 8.45 3.53 2.39
N THR A 96 9.47 2.88 2.97
CA THR A 96 10.80 3.48 3.12
C THR A 96 11.79 2.78 2.21
N VAL A 97 12.50 3.56 1.39
CA VAL A 97 13.59 3.08 0.54
C VAL A 97 14.78 4.02 0.69
N ASN A 98 15.91 3.50 1.16
CA ASN A 98 17.14 4.26 1.29
C ASN A 98 18.08 3.94 0.12
N PHE A 99 18.79 4.95 -0.36
CA PHE A 99 19.78 4.81 -1.42
C PHE A 99 21.18 5.09 -0.88
N SER A 100 22.13 4.24 -1.25
CA SER A 100 23.55 4.50 -1.07
C SER A 100 24.19 4.58 -2.45
N LEU A 101 24.69 5.75 -2.82
CA LEU A 101 25.24 6.01 -4.15
C LEU A 101 26.76 5.87 -4.14
N GLU A 102 27.30 5.26 -5.18
CA GLU A 102 28.73 5.11 -5.41
C GLU A 102 29.21 6.17 -6.41
N ILE A 103 30.35 6.81 -6.12
CA ILE A 103 30.98 7.76 -7.04
C ILE A 103 31.34 7.04 -8.32
N SER A 104 30.98 7.63 -9.45
CA SER A 104 31.34 7.13 -10.79
C SER A 104 32.12 8.14 -11.56
N ALA A 105 33.24 7.71 -12.13
CA ALA A 105 34.01 8.49 -13.11
C ALA A 105 33.38 8.40 -14.53
N VAL A 106 32.40 7.51 -14.73
CA VAL A 106 31.74 7.26 -16.04
C VAL A 106 30.26 7.49 -15.86
N GLU A 107 29.74 8.47 -16.57
CA GLU A 107 28.33 8.81 -16.57
C GLU A 107 27.49 7.70 -17.27
N GLY A 108 26.45 7.20 -16.60
CA GLY A 108 25.49 6.25 -17.20
C GLY A 108 25.53 4.81 -16.70
N GLU A 109 26.42 4.47 -15.76
CA GLU A 109 26.40 3.13 -15.13
C GLU A 109 25.26 3.03 -14.10
N GLU A 110 24.37 2.05 -14.25
CA GLU A 110 23.24 1.81 -13.35
C GLU A 110 23.48 0.57 -12.48
N VAL A 111 23.27 0.72 -11.17
CA VAL A 111 23.26 -0.39 -10.21
C VAL A 111 21.81 -0.74 -9.88
N ILE A 112 21.41 -1.99 -10.11
CA ILE A 112 20.06 -2.48 -9.81
C ILE A 112 20.11 -3.29 -8.52
N VAL A 113 19.33 -2.89 -7.53
CA VAL A 113 19.15 -3.58 -6.25
C VAL A 113 17.70 -4.01 -6.12
N GLN A 114 17.45 -5.22 -5.67
CA GLN A 114 16.11 -5.68 -5.33
C GLN A 114 15.75 -5.22 -3.92
N ALA A 115 14.54 -4.70 -3.72
CA ALA A 115 14.07 -4.29 -2.40
C ALA A 115 14.00 -5.51 -1.46
N GLU A 116 14.65 -5.42 -0.31
CA GLU A 116 14.47 -6.39 0.76
C GLU A 116 13.18 -6.07 1.52
N ARG A 117 12.34 -7.08 1.75
CA ARG A 117 11.13 -6.92 2.57
C ARG A 117 11.54 -6.66 4.02
N PRO A 118 11.15 -5.55 4.65
CA PRO A 118 11.38 -5.38 6.08
C PRO A 118 10.56 -6.44 6.84
N VAL A 119 11.24 -7.30 7.59
CA VAL A 119 10.63 -8.37 8.40
C VAL A 119 9.78 -7.82 9.56
N ILE A 120 9.95 -6.54 9.91
CA ILE A 120 9.24 -5.89 11.01
C ILE A 120 8.83 -4.46 10.58
N VAL A 121 7.53 -4.22 10.50
CA VAL A 121 6.96 -2.86 10.37
C VAL A 121 6.76 -2.28 11.76
N ARG A 122 7.60 -1.32 12.17
CA ARG A 122 7.67 -0.81 13.55
C ARG A 122 6.49 0.09 13.97
N ASP A 123 5.70 0.59 13.01
CA ASP A 123 4.66 1.58 13.28
C ASP A 123 3.24 1.00 13.30
N GLN A 124 3.10 -0.32 13.38
CA GLN A 124 1.79 -0.96 13.48
C GLN A 124 1.42 -1.19 14.95
N THR A 125 0.42 -0.48 15.44
CA THR A 125 -0.21 -0.71 16.75
C THR A 125 -1.20 -1.88 16.73
N ALA A 126 -1.65 -2.30 15.55
CA ALA A 126 -2.52 -3.45 15.32
C ALA A 126 -1.74 -4.58 14.63
N THR A 127 -2.12 -5.83 14.90
CA THR A 127 -1.57 -6.96 14.15
C THR A 127 -2.22 -6.97 12.76
N THR A 128 -1.42 -6.74 11.72
CA THR A 128 -1.88 -6.80 10.33
C THR A 128 -1.26 -8.00 9.64
N VAL A 129 -2.08 -8.84 9.05
CA VAL A 129 -1.66 -9.88 8.12
C VAL A 129 -2.02 -9.41 6.71
N THR A 130 -1.02 -9.22 5.87
CA THR A 130 -1.23 -8.84 4.47
C THR A 130 -0.83 -10.01 3.59
N ILE A 131 -1.72 -10.41 2.68
CA ILE A 131 -1.54 -11.47 1.70
C ILE A 131 -1.62 -10.82 0.33
N GLU A 132 -0.61 -11.02 -0.50
CA GLU A 132 -0.51 -10.41 -1.81
C GLU A 132 -0.91 -11.38 -2.91
N GLU A 133 -1.23 -10.86 -4.10
CA GLU A 133 -1.62 -11.67 -5.26
C GLU A 133 -0.63 -12.80 -5.54
N GLU A 134 0.67 -12.57 -5.36
CA GLU A 134 1.71 -13.58 -5.59
C GLU A 134 1.66 -14.74 -4.61
N ASP A 135 1.25 -14.49 -3.37
CA ASP A 135 1.19 -15.51 -2.32
C ASP A 135 0.08 -16.53 -2.61
N PHE A 136 -1.01 -16.11 -3.25
CA PHE A 136 -2.13 -17.00 -3.59
C PHE A 136 -2.23 -17.38 -5.08
N LYS A 137 -1.35 -16.87 -5.95
CA LYS A 137 -1.34 -17.22 -7.38
C LYS A 137 -1.26 -18.73 -7.64
N ASN A 138 -0.51 -19.43 -6.81
CA ASN A 138 -0.25 -20.86 -6.94
C ASN A 138 -1.13 -21.72 -6.01
N MET A 139 -2.03 -21.11 -5.23
CA MET A 139 -2.97 -21.83 -4.37
C MET A 139 -4.23 -22.21 -5.13
N PRO A 140 -4.84 -23.37 -4.88
CA PRO A 140 -6.10 -23.80 -5.48
C PRO A 140 -7.28 -23.12 -4.77
N ILE A 141 -7.37 -21.79 -4.86
CA ILE A 141 -8.37 -20.95 -4.23
C ILE A 141 -9.29 -20.34 -5.28
N ASN A 142 -10.58 -20.22 -4.98
CA ASN A 142 -11.59 -19.67 -5.88
C ASN A 142 -12.15 -18.32 -5.42
N SER A 143 -12.12 -18.04 -4.11
CA SER A 143 -12.71 -16.85 -3.49
C SER A 143 -11.79 -16.26 -2.42
N TYR A 144 -12.17 -15.10 -1.91
CA TYR A 144 -11.49 -14.46 -0.76
C TYR A 144 -11.58 -15.32 0.50
N ALA A 145 -12.65 -16.07 0.68
CA ALA A 145 -12.88 -16.96 1.81
C ALA A 145 -11.80 -18.04 1.92
N ASP A 146 -11.49 -18.70 0.79
CA ASP A 146 -10.41 -19.69 0.73
C ASP A 146 -9.03 -19.13 1.12
N ILE A 147 -8.81 -17.81 0.87
CA ILE A 147 -7.58 -17.12 1.27
C ILE A 147 -7.55 -16.92 2.78
N ILE A 148 -8.69 -16.52 3.35
CA ILE A 148 -8.84 -16.18 4.77
C ILE A 148 -8.71 -17.41 5.66
N ASP A 149 -9.20 -18.56 5.25
CA ASP A 149 -9.10 -19.82 5.99
C ASP A 149 -7.65 -20.26 6.25
N ASN A 150 -6.71 -19.75 5.47
CA ASN A 150 -5.28 -20.01 5.69
C ASN A 150 -4.63 -19.03 6.69
N VAL A 151 -5.38 -18.07 7.23
CA VAL A 151 -4.86 -17.07 8.18
C VAL A 151 -5.06 -17.53 9.62
N ALA A 152 -3.98 -17.63 10.38
CA ALA A 152 -4.03 -18.05 11.76
C ALA A 152 -4.91 -17.11 12.62
N GLY A 153 -5.89 -17.68 13.32
CA GLY A 153 -6.80 -16.94 14.19
C GLY A 153 -8.01 -16.32 13.47
N VAL A 154 -8.22 -16.67 12.22
CA VAL A 154 -9.41 -16.33 11.45
C VAL A 154 -10.15 -17.60 11.09
N ILE A 155 -11.46 -17.61 11.27
CA ILE A 155 -12.34 -18.76 10.96
C ILE A 155 -13.55 -18.21 10.21
N GLU A 156 -13.85 -18.78 9.06
CA GLU A 156 -15.11 -18.55 8.39
C GLU A 156 -16.18 -19.55 8.92
N ASN A 157 -17.35 -19.04 9.25
CA ASN A 157 -18.49 -19.85 9.65
C ASN A 157 -19.64 -19.63 8.66
N ASP A 158 -19.96 -20.67 7.89
CA ASP A 158 -21.07 -20.71 6.93
C ASP A 158 -22.04 -21.84 7.32
N ASN A 159 -22.60 -21.77 8.52
CA ASN A 159 -23.51 -22.80 9.03
C ASN A 159 -24.99 -22.45 8.85
N GLY A 160 -25.33 -21.38 8.10
CA GLY A 160 -26.72 -20.97 7.84
C GLY A 160 -27.49 -20.54 9.09
N GLY A 161 -26.79 -20.19 10.16
CA GLY A 161 -27.38 -19.69 11.39
C GLY A 161 -26.91 -18.27 11.65
N GLY A 162 -27.69 -17.37 12.07
CA GLY A 162 -27.51 -15.91 12.19
C GLY A 162 -26.18 -15.31 12.73
N ASP A 163 -25.08 -16.04 12.63
CA ASP A 163 -23.70 -15.59 12.90
C ASP A 163 -22.74 -16.12 11.80
N ASP A 164 -23.20 -16.00 10.55
CA ASP A 164 -22.41 -16.35 9.37
C ASP A 164 -21.39 -15.26 9.10
N GLY A 165 -20.17 -15.64 8.70
CA GLY A 165 -19.10 -14.70 8.32
C GLY A 165 -17.77 -15.00 8.98
N ILE A 166 -16.88 -14.03 8.91
CA ILE A 166 -15.50 -14.17 9.37
C ILE A 166 -15.39 -13.78 10.84
N HIS A 167 -14.86 -14.71 11.63
CA HIS A 167 -14.53 -14.52 13.04
C HIS A 167 -13.03 -14.31 13.20
N VAL A 168 -12.62 -13.19 13.76
CA VAL A 168 -11.22 -12.87 13.99
C VAL A 168 -10.92 -13.01 15.47
N ARG A 169 -9.98 -13.88 15.83
CA ARG A 169 -9.54 -14.13 17.22
C ARG A 169 -10.68 -14.39 18.21
N GLY A 170 -11.75 -15.06 17.78
CA GLY A 170 -12.92 -15.35 18.60
C GLY A 170 -13.91 -14.20 18.76
N GLY A 171 -13.74 -13.10 18.03
CA GLY A 171 -14.76 -12.06 17.89
C GLY A 171 -16.00 -12.57 17.14
N ARG A 172 -17.08 -11.79 17.19
CA ARG A 172 -18.31 -12.11 16.45
C ARG A 172 -18.21 -11.62 15.02
N SER A 173 -18.85 -12.31 14.07
CA SER A 173 -18.92 -11.87 12.66
C SER A 173 -19.48 -10.45 12.52
N GLY A 174 -20.44 -10.10 13.39
CA GLY A 174 -21.01 -8.76 13.50
C GLY A 174 -20.03 -7.64 13.84
N GLU A 175 -18.87 -7.95 14.42
CA GLU A 175 -17.82 -6.98 14.80
C GLU A 175 -16.76 -6.80 13.70
N THR A 176 -16.77 -7.65 12.67
CA THR A 176 -15.83 -7.57 11.55
C THR A 176 -16.30 -6.54 10.53
N ALA A 177 -15.40 -5.67 10.09
CA ALA A 177 -15.62 -4.71 9.02
C ALA A 177 -15.02 -5.23 7.71
N TYR A 178 -15.77 -5.15 6.63
CA TYR A 178 -15.32 -5.53 5.29
C TYR A 178 -15.20 -4.29 4.43
N LEU A 179 -14.01 -4.07 3.86
CA LEU A 179 -13.74 -2.97 2.96
C LEU A 179 -13.18 -3.50 1.64
N VAL A 180 -13.73 -3.03 0.53
CA VAL A 180 -13.22 -3.27 -0.83
C VAL A 180 -12.86 -1.91 -1.41
N ASP A 181 -11.59 -1.70 -1.75
CA ASP A 181 -11.05 -0.41 -2.21
C ASP A 181 -11.41 0.77 -1.29
N GLY A 182 -11.45 0.52 0.04
CA GLY A 182 -11.82 1.50 1.05
C GLY A 182 -13.33 1.71 1.23
N PHE A 183 -14.18 1.05 0.46
CA PHE A 183 -15.64 1.11 0.61
C PHE A 183 -16.14 0.00 1.55
N TYR A 184 -17.01 0.39 2.48
CA TYR A 184 -17.63 -0.54 3.41
C TYR A 184 -18.69 -1.41 2.72
N VAL A 185 -18.49 -2.73 2.71
CA VAL A 185 -19.32 -3.70 1.97
C VAL A 185 -19.89 -4.80 2.88
N LYS A 186 -20.33 -4.45 4.07
CA LYS A 186 -20.90 -5.39 5.02
C LYS A 186 -22.38 -5.66 4.75
N ASP A 187 -22.81 -6.93 4.81
CA ASP A 187 -24.22 -7.30 4.89
C ASP A 187 -24.77 -6.96 6.29
N ILE A 188 -25.73 -6.06 6.34
CA ILE A 188 -26.35 -5.57 7.58
C ILE A 188 -27.24 -6.65 8.22
N ILE A 189 -27.73 -7.61 7.43
CA ILE A 189 -28.67 -8.63 7.88
C ILE A 189 -27.92 -9.83 8.45
N ASN A 190 -26.94 -10.36 7.70
CA ASN A 190 -26.23 -11.59 8.03
C ASN A 190 -24.86 -11.36 8.69
N GLY A 191 -24.37 -10.13 8.70
CA GLY A 191 -23.09 -9.76 9.33
C GLY A 191 -21.85 -10.05 8.51
N GLY A 192 -21.95 -10.81 7.42
CA GLY A 192 -20.87 -11.15 6.51
C GLY A 192 -20.57 -10.07 5.46
N MET A 193 -19.82 -10.42 4.43
CA MET A 193 -19.55 -9.56 3.29
C MET A 193 -20.75 -9.52 2.35
N ALA A 194 -21.19 -8.33 1.95
CA ALA A 194 -22.39 -8.14 1.13
C ALA A 194 -22.19 -8.54 -0.35
N THR A 195 -20.96 -8.74 -0.79
CA THR A 195 -20.60 -9.11 -2.17
C THR A 195 -19.42 -10.06 -2.17
N ASP A 196 -19.40 -10.99 -3.09
CA ASP A 196 -18.24 -11.85 -3.29
C ASP A 196 -17.25 -11.14 -4.23
N VAL A 197 -15.96 -11.26 -3.91
CA VAL A 197 -14.87 -10.75 -4.74
C VAL A 197 -14.14 -11.94 -5.34
N ALA A 198 -14.26 -12.07 -6.66
CA ALA A 198 -13.56 -13.12 -7.39
C ALA A 198 -12.03 -12.94 -7.24
N ARG A 199 -11.30 -14.06 -7.15
CA ARG A 199 -9.83 -14.11 -7.03
C ARG A 199 -9.10 -13.16 -7.97
N GLY A 200 -9.52 -13.09 -9.25
CA GLY A 200 -8.89 -12.23 -10.26
C GLY A 200 -9.07 -10.73 -10.05
N GLY A 201 -9.90 -10.33 -9.08
CA GLY A 201 -10.08 -8.92 -8.68
C GLY A 201 -9.34 -8.54 -7.41
N ILE A 202 -8.57 -9.47 -6.81
CA ILE A 202 -7.86 -9.23 -5.54
C ILE A 202 -6.37 -9.05 -5.83
N SER A 203 -5.85 -7.87 -5.57
CA SER A 203 -4.41 -7.58 -5.64
C SER A 203 -3.73 -7.71 -4.28
N GLU A 204 -4.46 -7.41 -3.22
CA GLU A 204 -3.99 -7.48 -1.83
C GLU A 204 -5.18 -7.74 -0.91
N LEU A 205 -4.99 -8.59 0.10
CA LEU A 205 -5.92 -8.82 1.20
C LEU A 205 -5.22 -8.47 2.52
N SER A 206 -5.75 -7.51 3.27
CA SER A 206 -5.23 -7.14 4.58
C SER A 206 -6.23 -7.43 5.68
N ILE A 207 -5.80 -8.18 6.71
CA ILE A 207 -6.57 -8.46 7.92
C ILE A 207 -5.94 -7.71 9.07
N ILE A 208 -6.70 -6.81 9.70
CA ILE A 208 -6.27 -5.95 10.80
C ILE A 208 -6.99 -6.38 12.08
N THR A 209 -6.23 -6.70 13.14
CA THR A 209 -6.78 -7.23 14.40
C THR A 209 -6.25 -6.49 15.63
#